data_a02dc6945e8491a292f2b54e525c8226
#
_entry.id   a02dc6945e8491a292f2b54e525c8226
#
_cell.length_a   1.000
_cell.length_b   1.000
_cell.length_c   1.000
_cell.angle_alpha   90.00
_cell.angle_beta   90.00
_cell.angle_gamma   90.00
#
_symmetry.space_group_name_H-M   'P 1'
#
loop_
_entity.id
_entity.type
_entity.pdbx_description
1 polymer ?
#
loop_
_entity_poly.entity_id
_entity_poly.type
_entity_poly.pdbx_seq_one_letter_code
_entity_poly.pdbx_strand_id
1 'polypeptide(L)'
;KVHKDLHGSLGPGRVRATQYLPYDGDTLVGMIQLRHSLNEYLENFGGHIGYCVHPNERRKGYASAMLKACKQKAAELGIKRILITCDDDNAASEGVICKAGGKFEDTRTQPDNKPTKRFWLANTSIQSENLLK
;
A
#
# COMPACT_ATOMS: atom_id res chain seq x y z
N LYS A 1 3.65 15.41 8.55
CA LYS A 1 3.48 14.67 7.31
C LYS A 1 2.95 15.58 6.21
N VAL A 2 3.48 15.37 5.05
CA VAL A 2 3.01 16.07 3.87
C VAL A 2 2.30 15.07 2.97
N HIS A 3 1.17 15.44 2.43
CA HIS A 3 0.49 14.60 1.47
C HIS A 3 0.08 15.43 0.26
N LYS A 4 -0.14 14.75 -0.84
CA LYS A 4 -0.51 15.38 -2.10
C LYS A 4 -1.48 14.48 -2.84
N ASP A 5 -2.61 15.05 -3.23
CA ASP A 5 -3.58 14.34 -4.04
C ASP A 5 -3.15 14.33 -5.50
N LEU A 6 -3.13 13.15 -6.08
CA LEU A 6 -2.73 12.95 -7.47
C LEU A 6 -3.96 12.65 -8.31
N HIS A 7 -4.80 13.63 -8.50
CA HIS A 7 -6.06 13.41 -9.20
C HIS A 7 -6.35 14.44 -10.28
N GLY A 8 -5.35 15.17 -10.72
CA GLY A 8 -5.58 16.15 -11.76
C GLY A 8 -6.01 15.49 -13.07
N SER A 9 -5.33 15.76 -14.12
CA SER A 9 -5.65 15.21 -15.43
C SER A 9 -5.37 13.71 -15.46
N LEU A 10 -6.38 12.89 -15.27
CA LEU A 10 -6.25 11.43 -15.31
C LEU A 10 -6.38 10.96 -16.74
N GLY A 11 -5.29 10.44 -17.31
CA GLY A 11 -5.36 9.80 -18.61
C GLY A 11 -6.09 8.46 -18.54
N PRO A 12 -6.31 7.83 -19.71
CA PRO A 12 -6.92 6.50 -19.74
C PRO A 12 -6.15 5.50 -18.89
N GLY A 13 -6.85 4.67 -18.13
CA GLY A 13 -6.24 3.64 -17.30
C GLY A 13 -5.63 4.15 -16.02
N ARG A 14 -5.82 5.41 -15.67
CA ARG A 14 -5.31 5.96 -14.43
C ARG A 14 -6.41 6.09 -13.39
N VAL A 15 -6.02 6.04 -12.12
CA VAL A 15 -6.95 6.19 -11.01
C VAL A 15 -6.47 7.33 -10.11
N ARG A 16 -7.37 7.83 -9.28
CA ARG A 16 -7.00 8.81 -8.28
C ARG A 16 -6.09 8.17 -7.25
N ALA A 17 -5.14 8.97 -6.78
CA ALA A 17 -4.20 8.49 -5.77
C ALA A 17 -3.80 9.65 -4.86
N THR A 18 -3.40 9.31 -3.64
CA THR A 18 -2.87 10.26 -2.69
C THR A 18 -1.46 9.82 -2.34
N GLN A 19 -0.51 10.73 -2.43
CA GLN A 19 0.87 10.43 -2.07
C GLN A 19 1.19 11.07 -0.74
N TYR A 20 1.77 10.29 0.15
CA TYR A 20 2.20 10.75 1.47
C TYR A 20 3.70 10.71 1.53
N LEU A 21 4.29 11.76 2.12
CA LEU A 21 5.73 11.87 2.31
C LEU A 21 5.99 11.86 3.81
N PRO A 22 6.23 10.70 4.40
CA PRO A 22 6.44 10.60 5.84
C PRO A 22 7.80 11.13 6.26
N TYR A 23 7.81 11.86 7.36
CA TYR A 23 9.02 12.42 7.96
C TYR A 23 9.16 11.92 9.38
N ASP A 24 10.40 11.77 9.81
CA ASP A 24 10.74 11.58 11.21
C ASP A 24 11.58 12.80 11.59
N GLY A 25 10.96 13.76 12.31
CA GLY A 25 11.56 15.06 12.49
C GLY A 25 11.71 15.76 11.15
N ASP A 26 12.91 16.11 10.78
CA ASP A 26 13.21 16.77 9.51
C ASP A 26 13.64 15.78 8.43
N THR A 27 13.68 14.50 8.74
CA THR A 27 14.17 13.49 7.81
C THR A 27 13.02 12.88 7.03
N LEU A 28 13.09 12.96 5.70
CA LEU A 28 12.15 12.25 4.84
C LEU A 28 12.55 10.78 4.82
N VAL A 29 11.66 9.92 5.33
CA VAL A 29 12.00 8.50 5.48
C VAL A 29 11.55 7.63 4.32
N GLY A 30 10.71 8.17 3.44
CA GLY A 30 10.24 7.40 2.29
C GLY A 30 9.05 8.06 1.62
N MET A 31 8.32 7.27 0.88
CA MET A 31 7.05 7.73 0.30
C MET A 31 6.08 6.56 0.26
N ILE A 32 4.79 6.87 0.29
CA ILE A 32 3.75 5.86 0.15
C ILE A 32 2.59 6.48 -0.62
N GLN A 33 2.09 5.72 -1.58
CA GLN A 33 0.99 6.15 -2.43
C GLN A 33 -0.21 5.25 -2.19
N LEU A 34 -1.37 5.86 -1.99
CA LEU A 34 -2.62 5.15 -1.87
C LEU A 34 -3.47 5.44 -3.10
N ARG A 35 -3.74 4.41 -3.88
CA ARG A 35 -4.62 4.49 -5.05
C ARG A 35 -6.04 4.24 -4.59
N HIS A 36 -6.94 5.12 -4.99
CA HIS A 36 -8.30 5.13 -4.45
C HIS A 36 -9.17 4.05 -5.04
N SER A 37 -8.79 3.51 -6.19
CA SER A 37 -9.50 2.41 -6.83
C SER A 37 -8.51 1.58 -7.62
N LEU A 38 -8.98 0.47 -8.18
CA LEU A 38 -8.13 -0.41 -8.98
C LEU A 38 -8.61 -0.37 -10.42
N ASN A 39 -7.65 -0.28 -11.34
CA ASN A 39 -7.89 -0.57 -12.74
C ASN A 39 -7.34 -1.97 -13.03
N GLU A 40 -7.37 -2.39 -14.28
CA GLU A 40 -6.91 -3.73 -14.63
C GLU A 40 -5.46 -3.98 -14.24
N TYR A 41 -4.57 -3.04 -14.55
CA TYR A 41 -3.16 -3.20 -14.22
C TYR A 41 -2.95 -3.26 -12.70
N LEU A 42 -3.61 -2.38 -11.96
CA LEU A 42 -3.44 -2.31 -10.51
C LEU A 42 -4.01 -3.55 -9.84
N GLU A 43 -5.13 -4.07 -10.34
CA GLU A 43 -5.72 -5.28 -9.77
C GLU A 43 -4.78 -6.48 -9.95
N ASN A 44 -4.08 -6.54 -11.06
CA ASN A 44 -3.19 -7.65 -11.34
C ASN A 44 -1.81 -7.48 -10.72
N PHE A 45 -1.25 -6.27 -10.70
CA PHE A 45 0.17 -6.11 -10.38
C PHE A 45 0.50 -4.98 -9.40
N GLY A 46 -0.26 -3.89 -9.40
CA GLY A 46 0.14 -2.71 -8.64
C GLY A 46 -0.51 -2.59 -7.28
N GLY A 47 -1.75 -3.02 -7.14
CA GLY A 47 -2.51 -2.92 -5.90
C GLY A 47 -2.91 -1.49 -5.55
N HIS A 48 -3.50 -1.33 -4.37
CA HIS A 48 -3.91 -0.03 -3.84
C HIS A 48 -2.72 0.77 -3.30
N ILE A 49 -1.68 0.10 -2.82
CA ILE A 49 -0.59 0.76 -2.10
C ILE A 49 0.74 0.46 -2.76
N GLY A 50 1.50 1.52 -3.05
CA GLY A 50 2.89 1.41 -3.42
C GLY A 50 3.71 2.23 -2.45
N TYR A 51 4.86 1.72 -2.02
CA TYR A 51 5.69 2.43 -1.06
C TYR A 51 7.16 2.11 -1.23
N CYS A 52 7.99 3.01 -0.71
CA CYS A 52 9.41 2.75 -0.59
C CYS A 52 9.95 3.49 0.63
N VAL A 53 11.00 2.95 1.21
CA VAL A 53 11.70 3.56 2.34
C VAL A 53 13.06 4.01 1.84
N HIS A 54 13.45 5.23 2.21
CA HIS A 54 14.76 5.76 1.83
C HIS A 54 15.85 4.76 2.24
N PRO A 55 16.84 4.48 1.38
CA PRO A 55 17.85 3.46 1.69
C PRO A 55 18.53 3.65 3.05
N ASN A 56 18.79 4.89 3.45
CA ASN A 56 19.45 5.16 4.74
C ASN A 56 18.54 4.98 5.94
N GLU A 57 17.24 4.80 5.70
CA GLU A 57 16.25 4.70 6.77
C GLU A 57 15.63 3.32 6.87
N ARG A 58 16.18 2.35 6.16
CA ARG A 58 15.67 0.98 6.18
C ARG A 58 16.00 0.27 7.50
N ARG A 59 15.21 -0.76 7.80
CA ARG A 59 15.37 -1.61 8.99
C ARG A 59 15.13 -0.87 10.30
N LYS A 60 14.36 0.21 10.25
CA LYS A 60 13.98 0.97 11.44
C LYS A 60 12.47 0.89 11.74
N GLY A 61 11.75 0.05 11.00
CA GLY A 61 10.31 -0.12 11.22
C GLY A 61 9.44 0.89 10.51
N TYR A 62 10.00 1.76 9.68
CA TYR A 62 9.23 2.80 9.01
C TYR A 62 8.20 2.22 8.04
N ALA A 63 8.56 1.16 7.30
CA ALA A 63 7.62 0.57 6.35
C ALA A 63 6.36 0.08 7.03
N SER A 64 6.50 -0.59 8.17
CA SER A 64 5.35 -1.07 8.94
C SER A 64 4.49 0.09 9.45
N ALA A 65 5.12 1.15 9.94
CA ALA A 65 4.40 2.32 10.42
C ALA A 65 3.68 3.04 9.28
N MET A 66 4.36 3.17 8.13
CA MET A 66 3.77 3.81 6.96
C MET A 66 2.55 3.02 6.47
N LEU A 67 2.68 1.70 6.42
CA LEU A 67 1.58 0.85 5.96
C LEU A 67 0.40 0.92 6.91
N LYS A 68 0.66 0.92 8.21
CA LYS A 68 -0.39 1.04 9.21
C LYS A 68 -1.16 2.36 9.07
N ALA A 69 -0.43 3.46 8.90
CA ALA A 69 -1.07 4.76 8.71
C ALA A 69 -1.87 4.80 7.42
N CYS A 70 -1.35 4.21 6.35
CA CYS A 70 -2.03 4.18 5.07
C CYS A 70 -3.32 3.36 5.12
N LYS A 71 -3.33 2.27 5.89
CA LYS A 71 -4.54 1.49 6.09
C LYS A 71 -5.66 2.34 6.70
N GLN A 72 -5.33 3.21 7.65
CA GLN A 72 -6.31 4.09 8.24
C GLN A 72 -6.86 5.08 7.22
N LYS A 73 -5.99 5.62 6.38
CA LYS A 73 -6.43 6.52 5.32
C LYS A 73 -7.33 5.80 4.31
N ALA A 74 -7.00 4.57 3.99
CA ALA A 74 -7.82 3.76 3.10
C ALA A 74 -9.21 3.52 3.70
N ALA A 75 -9.27 3.26 5.02
CA ALA A 75 -10.55 3.09 5.70
C ALA A 75 -11.41 4.35 5.61
N GLU A 76 -10.79 5.53 5.75
CA GLU A 76 -11.50 6.79 5.60
C GLU A 76 -12.09 6.96 4.22
N LEU A 77 -11.46 6.37 3.21
CA LEU A 77 -11.95 6.40 1.84
C LEU A 77 -12.96 5.30 1.54
N GLY A 78 -13.28 4.46 2.53
CA GLY A 78 -14.24 3.38 2.34
C GLY A 78 -13.65 2.12 1.72
N ILE A 79 -12.32 2.02 1.63
CA ILE A 79 -11.68 0.83 1.08
C ILE A 79 -11.61 -0.24 2.16
N LYS A 80 -12.45 -1.25 2.05
CA LYS A 80 -12.56 -2.29 3.07
C LYS A 80 -11.56 -3.42 2.90
N ARG A 81 -11.14 -3.66 1.68
CA ARG A 81 -10.12 -4.66 1.38
C ARG A 81 -9.06 -4.01 0.53
N ILE A 82 -7.85 -4.06 1.00
CA ILE A 82 -6.71 -3.42 0.35
C ILE A 82 -5.89 -4.48 -0.34
N LEU A 83 -5.68 -4.32 -1.64
CA LEU A 83 -4.77 -5.17 -2.38
C LEU A 83 -3.39 -4.54 -2.32
N ILE A 84 -2.40 -5.31 -1.88
CA ILE A 84 -1.03 -4.86 -1.85
C ILE A 84 -0.16 -5.95 -2.44
N THR A 85 0.83 -5.54 -3.22
CA THR A 85 1.65 -6.47 -3.98
C THR A 85 3.12 -6.22 -3.70
N CYS A 86 3.92 -7.23 -3.97
CA CYS A 86 5.37 -7.08 -3.94
C CYS A 86 5.99 -8.03 -4.96
N ASP A 87 7.21 -7.71 -5.37
CA ASP A 87 7.94 -8.61 -6.23
C ASP A 87 8.23 -9.92 -5.51
N ASP A 88 8.23 -11.01 -6.25
CA ASP A 88 8.39 -12.34 -5.70
C ASP A 88 9.70 -12.49 -4.91
N ASP A 89 10.74 -11.77 -5.30
CA ASP A 89 12.03 -11.83 -4.65
C ASP A 89 12.23 -10.76 -3.56
N ASN A 90 11.20 -10.01 -3.23
CA ASN A 90 11.31 -8.94 -2.23
C ASN A 90 10.80 -9.45 -0.87
N ALA A 91 11.65 -10.22 -0.21
CA ALA A 91 11.30 -10.80 1.09
C ALA A 91 11.02 -9.74 2.16
N ALA A 92 11.72 -8.61 2.10
CA ALA A 92 11.52 -7.55 3.08
C ALA A 92 10.11 -6.97 2.99
N SER A 93 9.66 -6.70 1.77
CA SER A 93 8.32 -6.16 1.55
C SER A 93 7.25 -7.20 1.92
N GLU A 94 7.48 -8.44 1.55
CA GLU A 94 6.56 -9.52 1.90
C GLU A 94 6.41 -9.64 3.42
N GLY A 95 7.52 -9.52 4.15
CA GLY A 95 7.49 -9.57 5.60
C GLY A 95 6.67 -8.44 6.21
N VAL A 96 6.82 -7.23 5.68
CA VAL A 96 6.05 -6.08 6.13
C VAL A 96 4.55 -6.30 5.89
N ILE A 97 4.20 -6.80 4.71
CA ILE A 97 2.82 -7.04 4.33
C ILE A 97 2.19 -8.11 5.23
N CYS A 98 2.90 -9.21 5.44
CA CYS A 98 2.41 -10.30 6.29
C CYS A 98 2.25 -9.86 7.74
N LYS A 99 3.18 -9.06 8.24
CA LYS A 99 3.10 -8.54 9.60
C LYS A 99 1.90 -7.61 9.76
N ALA A 100 1.53 -6.91 8.72
CA ALA A 100 0.35 -6.03 8.74
C ALA A 100 -0.97 -6.81 8.66
N GLY A 101 -0.91 -8.11 8.47
CA GLY A 101 -2.10 -8.95 8.37
C GLY A 101 -2.45 -9.33 6.95
N GLY A 102 -1.55 -9.13 6.02
CA GLY A 102 -1.79 -9.48 4.62
C GLY A 102 -1.93 -10.98 4.43
N LYS A 103 -2.93 -11.36 3.64
CA LYS A 103 -3.16 -12.76 3.31
C LYS A 103 -2.83 -12.99 1.85
N PHE A 104 -1.98 -13.97 1.60
CA PHE A 104 -1.55 -14.28 0.25
C PHE A 104 -2.73 -14.74 -0.60
N GLU A 105 -2.83 -14.17 -1.80
CA GLU A 105 -3.85 -14.54 -2.76
C GLU A 105 -3.25 -15.44 -3.84
N ASP A 106 -2.31 -14.88 -4.61
CA ASP A 106 -1.69 -15.59 -5.72
C ASP A 106 -0.45 -14.85 -6.18
N THR A 107 0.23 -15.46 -7.15
CA THR A 107 1.36 -14.84 -7.84
C THR A 107 0.96 -14.67 -9.29
N ARG A 108 1.17 -13.48 -9.85
CA ARG A 108 0.89 -13.19 -11.26
C ARG A 108 2.14 -12.71 -11.96
N THR A 109 2.32 -13.13 -13.20
CA THR A 109 3.49 -12.75 -13.97
C THR A 109 3.20 -11.50 -14.77
N GLN A 110 4.03 -10.47 -14.55
CA GLN A 110 3.92 -9.22 -15.29
C GLN A 110 4.33 -9.40 -16.76
N PRO A 111 3.95 -8.46 -17.63
CA PRO A 111 4.35 -8.54 -19.04
C PRO A 111 5.85 -8.66 -19.27
N ASP A 112 6.67 -8.18 -18.33
CA ASP A 112 8.13 -8.28 -18.38
C ASP A 112 8.64 -9.60 -17.78
N ASN A 113 7.73 -10.55 -17.53
CA ASN A 113 8.02 -11.87 -16.94
C ASN A 113 8.41 -11.84 -15.48
N LYS A 114 8.20 -10.74 -14.79
CA LYS A 114 8.53 -10.62 -13.37
C LYS A 114 7.34 -11.09 -12.53
N PRO A 115 7.55 -12.09 -11.63
CA PRO A 115 6.46 -12.56 -10.77
C PRO A 115 6.13 -11.53 -9.69
N THR A 116 4.84 -11.35 -9.45
CA THR A 116 4.33 -10.43 -8.44
C THR A 116 3.38 -11.17 -7.52
N LYS A 117 3.65 -11.13 -6.22
CA LYS A 117 2.78 -11.72 -5.20
C LYS A 117 1.70 -10.73 -4.81
N ARG A 118 0.47 -11.21 -4.69
CA ARG A 118 -0.69 -10.41 -4.34
C ARG A 118 -1.21 -10.82 -2.98
N PHE A 119 -1.48 -9.82 -2.13
CA PHE A 119 -1.97 -10.02 -0.77
C PHE A 119 -3.17 -9.12 -0.52
N TRP A 120 -4.10 -9.59 0.30
CA TRP A 120 -5.23 -8.80 0.74
C TRP A 120 -5.09 -8.44 2.20
N LEU A 121 -5.29 -7.16 2.50
CA LEU A 121 -5.35 -6.65 3.87
C LEU A 121 -6.80 -6.25 4.14
N ALA A 122 -7.38 -6.82 5.18
CA ALA A 122 -8.72 -6.42 5.58
C ALA A 122 -8.63 -5.19 6.46
N ASN A 123 -9.49 -4.22 6.19
CA ASN A 123 -9.59 -3.02 7.00
C ASN A 123 -10.66 -3.24 8.05
N THR A 124 -10.32 -4.04 9.06
CA THR A 124 -11.28 -4.51 10.04
C THR A 124 -11.31 -3.71 11.34
N SER A 125 -10.38 -2.80 11.53
CA SER A 125 -10.29 -2.07 12.79
C SER A 125 -11.60 -1.35 13.14
N ILE A 126 -12.21 -0.69 12.15
CA ILE A 126 -13.48 0.01 12.37
C ILE A 126 -14.60 -0.98 12.62
N GLN A 127 -14.60 -2.09 11.89
CA GLN A 127 -15.62 -3.12 12.05
C GLN A 127 -15.51 -3.80 13.40
N SER A 128 -14.29 -4.04 13.86
CA SER A 128 -14.08 -4.64 15.17
C SER A 128 -14.68 -3.79 16.27
N GLU A 129 -14.52 -2.50 16.19
CA GLU A 129 -15.12 -1.59 17.15
C GLU A 129 -16.64 -1.66 17.10
N ASN A 130 -17.20 -1.72 15.91
CA ASN A 130 -18.65 -1.82 15.75
C ASN A 130 -19.19 -3.13 16.30
N LEU A 131 -18.45 -4.20 16.12
CA LEU A 131 -18.89 -5.51 16.61
C LEU A 131 -18.89 -5.61 18.12
N LEU A 132 -18.04 -4.83 18.78
CA LEU A 132 -18.00 -4.82 20.23
C LEU A 132 -19.13 -4.03 20.86
N LYS A 133 -19.88 -3.37 20.04
CA LYS A 133 -21.01 -2.59 20.51
C LYS A 133 -22.31 -3.35 20.30
#